data_97e7a146daecc2d05a5fe56681afdfc3
#
_entry.id   97e7a146daecc2d05a5fe56681afdfc3
#
_cell.length_a   1.000
_cell.length_b   1.000
_cell.length_c   1.000
_cell.angle_alpha   90.00
_cell.angle_beta   90.00
_cell.angle_gamma   90.00
#
_symmetry.space_group_name_H-M   'P 1'
#
loop_
_entity.id
_entity.type
_entity.pdbx_description
1 polymer ?
#
loop_
_entity_poly.entity_id
_entity_poly.type
_entity_poly.pdbx_seq_one_letter_code
_entity_poly.pdbx_strand_id
1 'polypeptide(L)'
;MTAVFAHRGCTEGFTENTIDAFAEARRLGADGVELDVRLTADGALAIHHDAEIPGIGTIDQLEVAELPAHVPLLADVLAVCEGMVVNVEIKNAPQDPGWDAGEAVAALTAAAIEEAGWTDRVIVSSFQVATLRAVQVADGRLALGALWGFGSDPGPGLTEAAEAGFRAVHPFVTSVEPELVDRAHALGLAVNVWTVNAPHDLRAMVAWGVDTVITDRIGDAVAIAGAGGA
;
A
#
# COMPACT_ATOMS: atom_id res chain seq x y z
N MET A 1 3.20 -13.89 -13.36
CA MET A 1 3.82 -12.63 -13.89
C MET A 1 3.81 -11.65 -12.73
N THR A 2 4.94 -11.00 -12.46
CA THR A 2 5.04 -10.02 -11.35
C THR A 2 4.31 -8.74 -11.71
N ALA A 3 3.38 -8.30 -10.88
CA ALA A 3 2.66 -7.04 -11.06
C ALA A 3 3.54 -5.83 -10.66
N VAL A 4 3.30 -4.68 -11.26
CA VAL A 4 3.99 -3.42 -10.97
C VAL A 4 3.03 -2.42 -10.34
N PHE A 5 3.28 -2.05 -9.09
CA PHE A 5 2.52 -1.03 -8.39
C PHE A 5 3.36 0.24 -8.23
N ALA A 6 2.74 1.38 -8.52
CA ALA A 6 3.36 2.69 -8.34
C ALA A 6 3.29 3.10 -6.87
N HIS A 7 4.45 3.26 -6.22
CA HIS A 7 4.59 3.72 -4.84
C HIS A 7 4.16 5.18 -4.71
N ARG A 8 3.02 5.43 -4.06
CA ARG A 8 2.39 6.76 -3.93
C ARG A 8 2.06 7.44 -5.27
N GLY A 9 1.78 6.61 -6.30
CA GLY A 9 1.63 7.09 -7.67
C GLY A 9 2.95 7.30 -8.41
N CYS A 10 2.93 8.04 -9.52
CA CYS A 10 4.13 8.40 -10.27
C CYS A 10 4.83 9.59 -9.61
N THR A 11 5.98 9.36 -8.98
CA THR A 11 6.78 10.41 -8.32
C THR A 11 7.81 11.07 -9.24
N GLU A 12 7.98 10.56 -10.46
CA GLU A 12 8.85 11.17 -11.47
C GLU A 12 8.17 12.40 -12.11
N GLY A 13 8.39 13.56 -11.52
CA GLY A 13 7.83 14.83 -11.99
C GLY A 13 6.48 15.21 -11.40
N PHE A 14 5.94 14.41 -10.50
CA PHE A 14 4.69 14.67 -9.79
C PHE A 14 4.91 14.60 -8.27
N THR A 15 4.08 15.32 -7.52
CA THR A 15 4.04 15.16 -6.06
C THR A 15 3.38 13.82 -5.73
N GLU A 16 3.98 13.06 -4.80
CA GLU A 16 3.44 11.79 -4.32
C GLU A 16 2.03 11.95 -3.72
N ASN A 17 1.25 10.87 -3.72
CA ASN A 17 -0.07 10.82 -3.12
C ASN A 17 -1.05 11.89 -3.66
N THR A 18 -0.93 12.27 -4.94
CA THR A 18 -1.83 13.22 -5.61
C THR A 18 -2.61 12.54 -6.74
N ILE A 19 -3.76 13.12 -7.08
CA ILE A 19 -4.59 12.65 -8.19
C ILE A 19 -3.80 12.58 -9.49
N ASP A 20 -2.96 13.59 -9.78
CA ASP A 20 -2.14 13.63 -10.99
C ASP A 20 -1.10 12.51 -11.01
N ALA A 21 -0.47 12.21 -9.85
CA ALA A 21 0.49 11.11 -9.73
C ALA A 21 -0.16 9.75 -9.98
N PHE A 22 -1.38 9.52 -9.49
CA PHE A 22 -2.12 8.28 -9.72
C PHE A 22 -2.59 8.15 -11.17
N ALA A 23 -3.08 9.23 -11.77
CA ALA A 23 -3.47 9.26 -13.17
C ALA A 23 -2.28 8.96 -14.10
N GLU A 24 -1.11 9.52 -13.79
CA GLU A 24 0.12 9.27 -14.55
C GLU A 24 0.62 7.83 -14.39
N ALA A 25 0.56 7.24 -13.19
CA ALA A 25 0.90 5.84 -12.97
C ALA A 25 0.07 4.90 -13.87
N ARG A 26 -1.25 5.16 -13.97
CA ARG A 26 -2.14 4.45 -14.89
C ARG A 26 -1.72 4.63 -16.34
N ARG A 27 -1.37 5.84 -16.76
CA ARG A 27 -0.92 6.14 -18.13
C ARG A 27 0.38 5.40 -18.49
N LEU A 28 1.26 5.22 -17.52
CA LEU A 28 2.53 4.50 -17.67
C LEU A 28 2.37 2.97 -17.68
N GLY A 29 1.16 2.46 -17.43
CA GLY A 29 0.85 1.03 -17.49
C GLY A 29 1.17 0.28 -16.20
N ALA A 30 1.17 0.95 -15.05
CA ALA A 30 1.21 0.27 -13.76
C ALA A 30 -0.05 -0.62 -13.60
N ASP A 31 0.11 -1.83 -13.06
CA ASP A 31 -0.99 -2.75 -12.76
C ASP A 31 -1.78 -2.28 -11.53
N GLY A 32 -1.15 -1.49 -10.67
CA GLY A 32 -1.75 -0.94 -9.47
C GLY A 32 -1.01 0.27 -8.94
N VAL A 33 -1.53 0.79 -7.84
CA VAL A 33 -0.89 1.87 -7.07
C VAL A 33 -0.88 1.51 -5.59
N GLU A 34 0.07 2.06 -4.88
CA GLU A 34 0.09 2.08 -3.42
C GLU A 34 -0.13 3.52 -2.97
N LEU A 35 -0.81 3.70 -1.83
CA LEU A 35 -1.15 4.98 -1.23
C LEU A 35 -1.24 4.89 0.30
N ASP A 36 -1.11 6.05 0.96
CA ASP A 36 -1.08 6.17 2.41
C ASP A 36 -2.33 6.86 2.95
N VAL A 37 -3.11 6.18 3.80
CA VAL A 37 -4.33 6.74 4.42
C VAL A 37 -4.05 7.23 5.83
N ARG A 38 -4.52 8.44 6.13
CA ARG A 38 -4.58 9.04 7.47
C ARG A 38 -5.97 9.59 7.77
N LEU A 39 -6.33 9.60 9.04
CA LEU A 39 -7.62 10.10 9.52
C LEU A 39 -7.55 11.58 9.85
N THR A 40 -8.49 12.38 9.33
CA THR A 40 -8.66 13.80 9.68
C THR A 40 -9.46 13.99 10.97
N ALA A 41 -9.48 15.20 11.53
CA ALA A 41 -10.22 15.55 12.72
C ALA A 41 -11.74 15.30 12.59
N ASP A 42 -12.28 15.50 11.40
CA ASP A 42 -13.70 15.29 11.06
C ASP A 42 -14.01 13.90 10.50
N GLY A 43 -13.03 12.97 10.58
CA GLY A 43 -13.22 11.57 10.24
C GLY A 43 -13.12 11.22 8.76
N ALA A 44 -12.56 12.08 7.93
CA ALA A 44 -12.28 11.78 6.54
C ALA A 44 -10.94 11.04 6.38
N LEU A 45 -10.77 10.36 5.25
CA LEU A 45 -9.60 9.56 4.91
C LEU A 45 -8.72 10.32 3.92
N ALA A 46 -7.76 11.10 4.44
CA ALA A 46 -6.81 11.88 3.66
C ALA A 46 -5.68 10.99 3.14
N ILE A 47 -5.22 11.23 1.90
CA ILE A 47 -4.13 10.49 1.28
C ILE A 47 -2.84 11.30 1.40
N HIS A 48 -1.99 10.89 2.35
CA HIS A 48 -0.72 11.56 2.64
C HIS A 48 0.20 10.66 3.48
N HIS A 49 1.49 10.61 3.14
CA HIS A 49 2.44 9.75 3.87
C HIS A 49 2.71 10.23 5.29
N ASP A 50 3.15 11.48 5.45
CA ASP A 50 3.54 12.01 6.75
C ASP A 50 2.32 12.41 7.59
N ALA A 51 2.44 12.30 8.91
CA ALA A 51 1.38 12.76 9.80
C ALA A 51 1.22 14.29 9.81
N GLU A 52 2.30 15.01 9.47
CA GLU A 52 2.34 16.46 9.45
C GLU A 52 2.45 16.99 8.00
N ILE A 53 1.66 17.99 7.67
CA ILE A 53 1.79 18.77 6.45
C ILE A 53 2.61 20.00 6.79
N PRO A 54 3.83 20.16 6.21
CA PRO A 54 4.74 21.25 6.56
C PRO A 54 4.10 22.63 6.47
N GLY A 55 4.15 23.37 7.59
CA GLY A 55 3.62 24.73 7.67
C GLY A 55 2.09 24.85 7.81
N ILE A 56 1.39 23.72 7.95
CA ILE A 56 -0.08 23.66 8.12
C ILE A 56 -0.45 23.03 9.45
N GLY A 57 -0.05 21.78 9.68
CA GLY A 57 -0.36 21.06 10.93
C GLY A 57 -0.38 19.56 10.76
N THR A 58 -0.77 18.83 11.80
CA THR A 58 -0.96 17.38 11.76
C THR A 58 -2.37 17.04 11.25
N ILE A 59 -2.44 16.03 10.38
CA ILE A 59 -3.68 15.67 9.66
C ILE A 59 -4.82 15.32 10.63
N ASP A 60 -4.52 14.67 11.75
CA ASP A 60 -5.51 14.33 12.79
C ASP A 60 -6.15 15.54 13.48
N GLN A 61 -5.55 16.72 13.34
CA GLN A 61 -6.06 17.98 13.89
C GLN A 61 -6.71 18.89 12.82
N LEU A 62 -6.65 18.51 11.56
CA LEU A 62 -7.21 19.26 10.45
C LEU A 62 -8.55 18.68 10.01
N GLU A 63 -9.52 19.55 9.73
CA GLU A 63 -10.73 19.17 8.99
C GLU A 63 -10.44 19.14 7.48
N VAL A 64 -11.27 18.47 6.69
CA VAL A 64 -11.12 18.40 5.22
C VAL A 64 -11.00 19.79 4.58
N ALA A 65 -11.76 20.76 5.09
CA ALA A 65 -11.74 22.13 4.57
C ALA A 65 -10.39 22.86 4.77
N GLU A 66 -9.53 22.36 5.66
CA GLU A 66 -8.21 22.93 5.97
C GLU A 66 -7.08 22.21 5.24
N LEU A 67 -7.37 21.06 4.60
CA LEU A 67 -6.38 20.34 3.82
C LEU A 67 -5.99 21.14 2.56
N PRO A 68 -4.70 21.12 2.18
CA PRO A 68 -4.27 21.63 0.88
C PRO A 68 -5.00 20.96 -0.27
N ALA A 69 -5.30 21.68 -1.33
CA ALA A 69 -6.03 21.16 -2.49
C ALA A 69 -5.34 19.98 -3.21
N HIS A 70 -4.06 19.76 -2.97
CA HIS A 70 -3.32 18.63 -3.56
C HIS A 70 -3.40 17.35 -2.71
N VAL A 71 -3.93 17.41 -1.49
CA VAL A 71 -4.14 16.23 -0.63
C VAL A 71 -5.54 15.69 -0.92
N PRO A 72 -5.68 14.58 -1.67
CA PRO A 72 -6.98 14.03 -2.01
C PRO A 72 -7.55 13.19 -0.87
N LEU A 73 -8.82 12.84 -0.98
CA LEU A 73 -9.45 11.84 -0.14
C LEU A 73 -9.43 10.46 -0.82
N LEU A 74 -9.56 9.39 -0.03
CA LEU A 74 -9.53 8.01 -0.54
C LEU A 74 -10.54 7.79 -1.68
N ALA A 75 -11.76 8.32 -1.55
CA ALA A 75 -12.81 8.17 -2.56
C ALA A 75 -12.41 8.78 -3.93
N ASP A 76 -11.73 9.94 -3.91
CA ASP A 76 -11.26 10.61 -5.13
C ASP A 76 -10.17 9.80 -5.82
N VAL A 77 -9.25 9.21 -5.03
CA VAL A 77 -8.17 8.37 -5.57
C VAL A 77 -8.72 7.06 -6.14
N LEU A 78 -9.65 6.40 -5.46
CA LEU A 78 -10.29 5.19 -5.99
C LEU A 78 -10.95 5.46 -7.35
N ALA A 79 -11.61 6.60 -7.51
CA ALA A 79 -12.25 6.97 -8.78
C ALA A 79 -11.24 7.12 -9.94
N VAL A 80 -10.05 7.71 -9.69
CA VAL A 80 -9.02 7.89 -10.73
C VAL A 80 -8.28 6.58 -11.06
N CYS A 81 -8.23 5.64 -10.12
CA CYS A 81 -7.56 4.35 -10.24
C CYS A 81 -8.39 3.26 -10.93
N GLU A 82 -9.52 3.62 -11.57
CA GLU A 82 -10.38 2.64 -12.24
C GLU A 82 -9.59 1.73 -13.20
N GLY A 83 -9.75 0.41 -13.04
CA GLY A 83 -9.04 -0.61 -13.81
C GLY A 83 -7.72 -1.09 -13.20
N MET A 84 -7.24 -0.45 -12.14
CA MET A 84 -6.05 -0.87 -11.39
C MET A 84 -6.42 -1.61 -10.10
N VAL A 85 -5.42 -2.23 -9.46
CA VAL A 85 -5.50 -2.66 -8.06
C VAL A 85 -4.95 -1.54 -7.17
N VAL A 86 -5.54 -1.31 -6.00
CA VAL A 86 -5.06 -0.29 -5.07
C VAL A 86 -4.60 -0.94 -3.77
N ASN A 87 -3.34 -0.74 -3.42
CA ASN A 87 -2.83 -1.06 -2.09
C ASN A 87 -3.01 0.15 -1.18
N VAL A 88 -3.88 0.03 -0.20
CA VAL A 88 -4.20 1.08 0.78
C VAL A 88 -3.42 0.81 2.05
N GLU A 89 -2.33 1.55 2.29
CA GLU A 89 -1.61 1.48 3.55
C GLU A 89 -2.29 2.36 4.61
N ILE A 90 -2.72 1.77 5.72
CA ILE A 90 -3.23 2.52 6.88
C ILE A 90 -2.07 2.90 7.79
N LYS A 91 -1.83 4.21 7.91
CA LYS A 91 -0.82 4.81 8.79
C LYS A 91 -1.41 5.02 10.18
N ASN A 92 -1.28 4.03 11.07
CA ASN A 92 -1.76 4.10 12.45
C ASN A 92 -0.74 3.48 13.42
N ALA A 93 0.45 4.07 13.49
CA ALA A 93 1.50 3.56 14.37
C ALA A 93 1.51 4.30 15.73
N PRO A 94 1.73 3.61 16.86
CA PRO A 94 1.69 4.22 18.19
C PRO A 94 2.65 5.38 18.42
N GLN A 95 3.72 5.47 17.62
CA GLN A 95 4.71 6.55 17.68
C GLN A 95 4.36 7.75 16.80
N ASP A 96 3.36 7.62 15.92
CA ASP A 96 2.97 8.70 15.01
C ASP A 96 2.06 9.71 15.71
N PRO A 97 2.18 11.01 15.41
CA PRO A 97 1.14 11.98 15.70
C PRO A 97 -0.20 11.50 15.14
N GLY A 98 -1.28 11.68 15.90
CA GLY A 98 -2.61 11.26 15.46
C GLY A 98 -2.87 9.76 15.55
N TRP A 99 -2.04 9.00 16.30
CA TRP A 99 -2.33 7.58 16.53
C TRP A 99 -3.72 7.37 17.12
N ASP A 100 -4.54 6.63 16.39
CA ASP A 100 -5.87 6.23 16.80
C ASP A 100 -5.85 4.86 17.49
N ALA A 101 -5.79 4.88 18.82
CA ALA A 101 -5.82 3.67 19.63
C ALA A 101 -7.15 2.89 19.53
N GLY A 102 -8.21 3.55 19.06
CA GLY A 102 -9.53 2.95 18.85
C GLY A 102 -9.70 2.27 17.50
N GLU A 103 -8.69 2.39 16.60
CA GLU A 103 -8.70 1.82 15.27
C GLU A 103 -9.91 2.27 14.40
N ALA A 104 -10.46 3.47 14.65
CA ALA A 104 -11.57 3.99 13.86
C ALA A 104 -11.18 4.17 12.38
N VAL A 105 -9.92 4.54 12.11
CA VAL A 105 -9.37 4.63 10.76
C VAL A 105 -9.54 3.32 9.98
N ALA A 106 -9.37 2.17 10.63
CA ALA A 106 -9.53 0.86 10.01
C ALA A 106 -10.97 0.60 9.57
N ALA A 107 -11.93 0.87 10.45
CA ALA A 107 -13.37 0.70 10.18
C ALA A 107 -13.87 1.65 9.09
N LEU A 108 -13.44 2.92 9.15
CA LEU A 108 -13.79 3.94 8.15
C LEU A 108 -13.19 3.61 6.76
N THR A 109 -11.94 3.13 6.73
CA THR A 109 -11.31 2.68 5.47
C THR A 109 -12.08 1.51 4.85
N ALA A 110 -12.43 0.49 5.65
CA ALA A 110 -13.21 -0.65 5.15
C ALA A 110 -14.58 -0.21 4.60
N ALA A 111 -15.28 0.68 5.32
CA ALA A 111 -16.57 1.21 4.89
C ALA A 111 -16.47 2.02 3.59
N ALA A 112 -15.45 2.87 3.44
CA ALA A 112 -15.24 3.66 2.23
C ALA A 112 -14.93 2.77 1.00
N ILE A 113 -14.15 1.70 1.19
CA ILE A 113 -13.85 0.73 0.12
C ILE A 113 -15.12 -0.01 -0.31
N GLU A 114 -15.96 -0.45 0.65
CA GLU A 114 -17.23 -1.11 0.36
C GLU A 114 -18.21 -0.17 -0.37
N GLU A 115 -18.38 1.05 0.13
CA GLU A 115 -19.26 2.07 -0.47
C GLU A 115 -18.85 2.40 -1.91
N ALA A 116 -17.56 2.46 -2.18
CA ALA A 116 -17.02 2.66 -3.52
C ALA A 116 -17.13 1.43 -4.43
N GLY A 117 -17.48 0.25 -3.89
CA GLY A 117 -17.57 -1.01 -4.67
C GLY A 117 -16.19 -1.58 -5.04
N TRP A 118 -15.17 -1.35 -4.22
CA TRP A 118 -13.77 -1.69 -4.52
C TRP A 118 -13.23 -2.92 -3.78
N THR A 119 -14.05 -3.63 -3.02
CA THR A 119 -13.65 -4.76 -2.15
C THR A 119 -12.76 -5.79 -2.85
N ASP A 120 -13.03 -6.12 -4.12
CA ASP A 120 -12.29 -7.14 -4.88
C ASP A 120 -10.99 -6.60 -5.53
N ARG A 121 -10.72 -5.30 -5.46
CA ARG A 121 -9.59 -4.64 -6.13
C ARG A 121 -8.71 -3.83 -5.18
N VAL A 122 -8.92 -4.00 -3.89
CA VAL A 122 -8.10 -3.35 -2.85
C VAL A 122 -7.38 -4.40 -2.02
N ILE A 123 -6.12 -4.11 -1.70
CA ILE A 123 -5.35 -4.74 -0.64
C ILE A 123 -5.17 -3.69 0.45
N VAL A 124 -5.57 -3.98 1.68
CA VAL A 124 -5.28 -3.09 2.81
C VAL A 124 -4.01 -3.56 3.50
N SER A 125 -3.04 -2.68 3.62
CA SER A 125 -1.77 -2.99 4.29
C SER A 125 -1.52 -2.09 5.50
N SER A 126 -0.73 -2.57 6.45
CA SER A 126 -0.27 -1.79 7.60
C SER A 126 0.94 -2.47 8.26
N PHE A 127 1.78 -1.65 8.90
CA PHE A 127 2.82 -2.13 9.82
C PHE A 127 2.24 -2.64 11.15
N GLN A 128 0.98 -2.28 11.44
CA GLN A 128 0.32 -2.64 12.70
C GLN A 128 -0.65 -3.79 12.47
N VAL A 129 -0.34 -4.95 13.05
CA VAL A 129 -1.23 -6.13 13.01
C VAL A 129 -2.57 -5.83 13.69
N ALA A 130 -2.59 -4.97 14.71
CA ALA A 130 -3.83 -4.53 15.35
C ALA A 130 -4.77 -3.83 14.37
N THR A 131 -4.24 -2.92 13.54
CA THR A 131 -5.00 -2.22 12.50
C THR A 131 -5.55 -3.20 11.45
N LEU A 132 -4.73 -4.16 10.98
CA LEU A 132 -5.21 -5.19 10.04
C LEU A 132 -6.32 -6.06 10.64
N ARG A 133 -6.22 -6.39 11.94
CA ARG A 133 -7.28 -7.11 12.66
C ARG A 133 -8.57 -6.30 12.77
N ALA A 134 -8.46 -4.99 13.01
CA ALA A 134 -9.61 -4.10 13.04
C ALA A 134 -10.30 -4.01 11.67
N VAL A 135 -9.54 -3.93 10.56
CA VAL A 135 -10.07 -4.02 9.19
C VAL A 135 -10.78 -5.36 8.98
N GLN A 136 -10.15 -6.48 9.39
CA GLN A 136 -10.74 -7.83 9.25
C GLN A 136 -12.07 -7.97 9.98
N VAL A 137 -12.20 -7.33 11.15
CA VAL A 137 -13.46 -7.29 11.91
C VAL A 137 -14.52 -6.44 11.21
N ALA A 138 -14.11 -5.31 10.62
CA ALA A 138 -15.02 -4.42 9.90
C ALA A 138 -15.52 -5.04 8.58
N ASP A 139 -14.61 -5.60 7.77
CA ASP A 139 -14.95 -6.33 6.54
C ASP A 139 -13.96 -7.48 6.29
N GLY A 140 -14.36 -8.70 6.63
CA GLY A 140 -13.55 -9.90 6.44
C GLY A 140 -13.37 -10.34 4.97
N ARG A 141 -13.95 -9.64 4.01
CA ARG A 141 -13.78 -9.89 2.56
C ARG A 141 -12.52 -9.25 2.00
N LEU A 142 -12.03 -8.18 2.64
CA LEU A 142 -10.86 -7.42 2.18
C LEU A 142 -9.58 -8.26 2.24
N ALA A 143 -8.78 -8.15 1.18
CA ALA A 143 -7.44 -8.71 1.18
C ALA A 143 -6.53 -7.88 2.10
N LEU A 144 -5.83 -8.54 3.02
CA LEU A 144 -4.96 -7.88 4.01
C LEU A 144 -3.51 -8.27 3.78
N GLY A 145 -2.59 -7.31 3.93
CA GLY A 145 -1.15 -7.48 3.78
C GLY A 145 -0.35 -6.92 4.96
N ALA A 146 0.48 -7.76 5.59
CA ALA A 146 1.36 -7.31 6.67
C ALA A 146 2.62 -6.65 6.11
N LEU A 147 2.93 -5.41 6.54
CA LEU A 147 4.14 -4.67 6.17
C LEU A 147 5.28 -4.92 7.15
N TRP A 148 6.49 -5.11 6.61
CA TRP A 148 7.73 -5.23 7.38
C TRP A 148 8.79 -4.27 6.84
N GLY A 149 9.34 -3.44 7.74
CA GLY A 149 10.29 -2.39 7.41
C GLY A 149 11.73 -2.85 7.29
N PHE A 150 12.60 -1.89 7.02
CA PHE A 150 14.04 -2.09 6.94
C PHE A 150 14.59 -2.73 8.21
N GLY A 151 15.42 -3.77 8.05
CA GLY A 151 16.05 -4.49 9.15
C GLY A 151 15.15 -5.50 9.88
N SER A 152 13.89 -5.62 9.49
CA SER A 152 13.02 -6.70 9.99
C SER A 152 13.40 -8.03 9.36
N ASP A 153 13.33 -9.13 10.15
CA ASP A 153 13.31 -10.49 9.61
C ASP A 153 11.85 -10.91 9.40
N PRO A 154 11.37 -10.96 8.16
CA PRO A 154 9.99 -11.34 7.89
C PRO A 154 9.73 -12.84 8.13
N GLY A 155 10.77 -13.66 8.23
CA GLY A 155 10.64 -15.10 8.32
C GLY A 155 9.72 -15.62 9.44
N PRO A 156 9.83 -15.15 10.69
CA PRO A 156 8.93 -15.53 11.77
C PRO A 156 7.47 -15.05 11.53
N GLY A 157 7.29 -13.89 10.95
CA GLY A 157 5.97 -13.30 10.72
C GLY A 157 5.14 -13.96 9.62
N LEU A 158 5.75 -14.78 8.73
CA LEU A 158 5.01 -15.46 7.66
C LEU A 158 3.92 -16.39 8.21
N THR A 159 4.26 -17.20 9.22
CA THR A 159 3.31 -18.13 9.84
C THR A 159 2.18 -17.37 10.52
N GLU A 160 2.52 -16.31 11.26
CA GLU A 160 1.52 -15.47 11.95
C GLU A 160 0.56 -14.79 10.96
N ALA A 161 1.07 -14.30 9.83
CA ALA A 161 0.25 -13.71 8.78
C ALA A 161 -0.70 -14.73 8.15
N ALA A 162 -0.21 -15.95 7.85
CA ALA A 162 -1.03 -17.02 7.30
C ALA A 162 -2.11 -17.49 8.29
N GLU A 163 -1.75 -17.71 9.56
CA GLU A 163 -2.70 -18.08 10.63
C GLU A 163 -3.73 -16.98 10.89
N ALA A 164 -3.35 -15.72 10.70
CA ALA A 164 -4.26 -14.57 10.75
C ALA A 164 -5.26 -14.53 9.60
N GLY A 165 -5.04 -15.31 8.53
CA GLY A 165 -5.85 -15.30 7.32
C GLY A 165 -5.54 -14.12 6.39
N PHE A 166 -4.37 -13.50 6.54
CA PHE A 166 -3.93 -12.46 5.61
C PHE A 166 -3.64 -13.07 4.24
N ARG A 167 -3.69 -12.24 3.19
CA ARG A 167 -3.50 -12.67 1.80
C ARG A 167 -2.12 -12.35 1.25
N ALA A 168 -1.43 -11.39 1.86
CA ALA A 168 -0.13 -10.93 1.40
C ALA A 168 0.78 -10.54 2.55
N VAL A 169 2.07 -10.49 2.23
CA VAL A 169 3.11 -9.89 3.04
C VAL A 169 3.88 -8.88 2.19
N HIS A 170 4.26 -7.77 2.81
CA HIS A 170 4.90 -6.65 2.14
C HIS A 170 6.28 -6.40 2.76
N PRO A 171 7.29 -7.22 2.45
CA PRO A 171 8.64 -7.06 2.98
C PRO A 171 9.39 -5.92 2.28
N PHE A 172 10.28 -5.26 3.03
CA PHE A 172 11.24 -4.32 2.46
C PHE A 172 12.26 -5.05 1.56
N VAL A 173 12.64 -4.47 0.44
CA VAL A 173 13.43 -5.11 -0.63
C VAL A 173 14.70 -5.82 -0.14
N THR A 174 15.41 -5.25 0.83
CA THR A 174 16.66 -5.85 1.34
C THR A 174 16.46 -7.07 2.26
N SER A 175 15.22 -7.36 2.63
CA SER A 175 14.86 -8.52 3.47
C SER A 175 14.34 -9.69 2.63
N VAL A 176 14.32 -9.58 1.30
CA VAL A 176 13.76 -10.59 0.40
C VAL A 176 14.88 -11.44 -0.19
N GLU A 177 14.71 -12.75 -0.10
CA GLU A 177 15.53 -13.78 -0.74
C GLU A 177 14.60 -14.83 -1.36
N PRO A 178 15.06 -15.64 -2.32
CA PRO A 178 14.23 -16.69 -2.97
C PRO A 178 13.52 -17.59 -1.97
N GLU A 179 14.22 -17.99 -0.90
CA GLU A 179 13.69 -18.88 0.14
C GLU A 179 12.53 -18.26 0.92
N LEU A 180 12.51 -16.92 1.08
CA LEU A 180 11.39 -16.20 1.67
C LEU A 180 10.16 -16.31 0.78
N VAL A 181 10.34 -16.08 -0.53
CA VAL A 181 9.25 -16.13 -1.52
C VAL A 181 8.64 -17.53 -1.56
N ASP A 182 9.47 -18.58 -1.66
CA ASP A 182 9.03 -19.96 -1.67
C ASP A 182 8.24 -20.33 -0.40
N ARG A 183 8.71 -19.88 0.77
CA ARG A 183 8.03 -20.13 2.05
C ARG A 183 6.70 -19.39 2.15
N ALA A 184 6.63 -18.13 1.71
CA ALA A 184 5.40 -17.37 1.69
C ALA A 184 4.36 -18.03 0.78
N HIS A 185 4.75 -18.41 -0.43
CA HIS A 185 3.89 -19.11 -1.38
C HIS A 185 3.42 -20.48 -0.84
N ALA A 186 4.28 -21.21 -0.16
CA ALA A 186 3.89 -22.49 0.49
C ALA A 186 2.83 -22.29 1.59
N LEU A 187 2.74 -21.10 2.18
CA LEU A 187 1.71 -20.71 3.14
C LEU A 187 0.48 -20.05 2.49
N GLY A 188 0.46 -19.90 1.16
CA GLY A 188 -0.62 -19.25 0.42
C GLY A 188 -0.61 -17.73 0.51
N LEU A 189 0.53 -17.13 0.86
CA LEU A 189 0.71 -15.67 0.95
C LEU A 189 1.36 -15.13 -0.32
N ALA A 190 0.79 -14.07 -0.89
CA ALA A 190 1.47 -13.28 -1.91
C ALA A 190 2.61 -12.44 -1.31
N VAL A 191 3.66 -12.18 -2.10
CA VAL A 191 4.82 -11.38 -1.70
C VAL A 191 4.86 -10.10 -2.52
N ASN A 192 4.56 -8.95 -1.88
CA ASN A 192 4.53 -7.63 -2.47
C ASN A 192 5.71 -6.80 -1.94
N VAL A 193 6.76 -6.65 -2.72
CA VAL A 193 8.04 -6.09 -2.26
C VAL A 193 8.11 -4.59 -2.45
N TRP A 194 8.55 -3.84 -1.45
CA TRP A 194 8.70 -2.38 -1.45
C TRP A 194 10.05 -1.93 -0.88
N THR A 195 10.64 -0.76 -1.16
CA THR A 195 10.43 -0.05 -2.42
C THR A 195 11.55 -0.48 -3.37
N VAL A 196 11.20 -1.06 -4.50
CA VAL A 196 12.15 -1.69 -5.44
C VAL A 196 12.49 -0.70 -6.55
N ASN A 197 13.60 0.04 -6.40
CA ASN A 197 13.94 1.11 -7.33
C ASN A 197 15.17 0.81 -8.21
N ALA A 198 16.10 0.00 -7.71
CA ALA A 198 17.30 -0.30 -8.47
C ALA A 198 17.01 -1.36 -9.57
N PRO A 199 17.49 -1.18 -10.83
CA PRO A 199 17.21 -2.11 -11.90
C PRO A 199 17.71 -3.55 -11.66
N HIS A 200 18.73 -3.73 -10.81
CA HIS A 200 19.21 -5.07 -10.45
C HIS A 200 18.27 -5.75 -9.46
N ASP A 201 17.70 -5.00 -8.50
CA ASP A 201 16.70 -5.51 -7.57
C ASP A 201 15.39 -5.85 -8.29
N LEU A 202 14.91 -4.98 -9.20
CA LEU A 202 13.74 -5.26 -10.04
C LEU A 202 13.90 -6.60 -10.78
N ARG A 203 15.06 -6.82 -11.43
CA ARG A 203 15.32 -8.09 -12.10
C ARG A 203 15.36 -9.29 -11.14
N ALA A 204 15.96 -9.11 -9.98
CA ALA A 204 16.03 -10.16 -8.97
C ALA A 204 14.63 -10.53 -8.45
N MET A 205 13.81 -9.54 -8.08
CA MET A 205 12.44 -9.77 -7.59
C MET A 205 11.59 -10.50 -8.65
N VAL A 206 11.64 -10.07 -9.91
CA VAL A 206 10.93 -10.74 -11.01
C VAL A 206 11.44 -12.18 -11.20
N ALA A 207 12.76 -12.40 -11.16
CA ALA A 207 13.35 -13.73 -11.31
C ALA A 207 13.01 -14.68 -10.16
N TRP A 208 12.83 -14.14 -8.94
CA TRP A 208 12.44 -14.90 -7.75
C TRP A 208 10.92 -15.14 -7.66
N GLY A 209 10.15 -14.54 -8.60
CA GLY A 209 8.72 -14.79 -8.72
C GLY A 209 7.88 -14.11 -7.66
N VAL A 210 8.29 -12.93 -7.16
CA VAL A 210 7.43 -12.13 -6.28
C VAL A 210 6.15 -11.73 -7.01
N ASP A 211 5.05 -11.59 -6.29
CA ASP A 211 3.73 -11.30 -6.88
C ASP A 211 3.63 -9.85 -7.33
N THR A 212 4.19 -8.93 -6.54
CA THR A 212 4.17 -7.49 -6.85
C THR A 212 5.49 -6.83 -6.49
N VAL A 213 5.95 -5.91 -7.33
CA VAL A 213 6.96 -4.91 -6.97
C VAL A 213 6.29 -3.54 -6.82
N ILE A 214 6.51 -2.88 -5.68
CA ILE A 214 6.06 -1.51 -5.40
C ILE A 214 7.28 -0.61 -5.60
N THR A 215 7.18 0.36 -6.52
CA THR A 215 8.33 1.10 -7.04
C THR A 215 8.03 2.56 -7.39
N ASP A 216 9.05 3.42 -7.28
CA ASP A 216 9.04 4.78 -7.82
C ASP A 216 9.45 4.81 -9.31
N ARG A 217 9.94 3.68 -9.87
CA ARG A 217 10.52 3.53 -11.20
C ARG A 217 9.60 2.73 -12.13
N ILE A 218 8.38 3.25 -12.34
CA ILE A 218 7.30 2.52 -13.06
C ILE A 218 7.74 2.07 -14.44
N GLY A 219 8.34 2.95 -15.25
CA GLY A 219 8.74 2.63 -16.62
C GLY A 219 9.78 1.49 -16.69
N ASP A 220 10.79 1.53 -15.82
CA ASP A 220 11.81 0.47 -15.72
C ASP A 220 11.18 -0.85 -15.26
N ALA A 221 10.30 -0.81 -14.26
CA ALA A 221 9.66 -2.00 -13.71
C ALA A 221 8.73 -2.68 -14.73
N VAL A 222 7.88 -1.90 -15.43
CA VAL A 222 6.99 -2.42 -16.49
C VAL A 222 7.79 -3.07 -17.61
N ALA A 223 8.91 -2.45 -18.04
CA ALA A 223 9.75 -3.02 -19.08
C ALA A 223 10.42 -4.34 -18.64
N ILE A 224 10.89 -4.42 -17.38
CA ILE A 224 11.55 -5.62 -16.83
C ILE A 224 10.52 -6.74 -16.60
N ALA A 225 9.38 -6.45 -16.00
CA ALA A 225 8.33 -7.45 -15.73
C ALA A 225 7.74 -8.01 -17.03
N GLY A 226 7.54 -7.16 -18.05
CA GLY A 226 7.06 -7.57 -19.37
C GLY A 226 8.04 -8.46 -20.15
N ALA A 227 9.34 -8.26 -19.97
CA ALA A 227 10.37 -9.07 -20.63
C ALA A 227 10.54 -10.47 -20.00
N GLY A 228 10.18 -10.64 -18.73
CA GLY A 228 10.28 -11.94 -18.02
C GLY A 228 9.15 -12.93 -18.34
N GLY A 229 8.15 -12.53 -19.11
CA GLY A 229 6.98 -13.36 -19.48
C GLY A 229 6.99 -13.88 -20.91
N ALA A 230 8.09 -13.70 -21.67
CA ALA A 230 8.20 -14.11 -23.07
C ALA A 230 9.01 -15.41 -23.25
#